data_75e3b7011907c43116c00f51dfc1eb2a
#
_entry.id   75e3b7011907c43116c00f51dfc1eb2a
#
_cell.length_a   1.000
_cell.length_b   1.000
_cell.length_c   1.000
_cell.angle_alpha   90.00
_cell.angle_beta   90.00
_cell.angle_gamma   90.00
#
_symmetry.space_group_name_H-M   'P 1'
#
loop_
_entity.id
_entity.type
_entity.pdbx_description
1 polymer ?
#
loop_
_entity_poly.entity_id
_entity_poly.type
_entity_poly.pdbx_seq_one_letter_code
_entity_poly.pdbx_strand_id
1 'polypeptide(L)'
;MNQHTTQAEGILSLAKEVLKIESAAVSALSDRIGDDFVRAVQALLACRGRVVVTGIGKSGHIARKIAATMASTGTPAFFVHAAEASHGDLGMITREDVVIGISYSGSTSEVLAIIPAIKREGAF
;
A
#
# COMPACT_ATOMS: atom_id res chain seq x y z
N MET A 1 -38.42 3.25 -29.09
CA MET A 1 -37.16 2.87 -28.41
C MET A 1 -37.38 3.06 -26.91
N ASN A 2 -37.26 2.01 -26.12
CA ASN A 2 -37.60 2.04 -24.69
C ASN A 2 -36.51 2.80 -23.91
N GLN A 3 -36.91 3.77 -23.06
CA GLN A 3 -36.01 4.50 -22.17
C GLN A 3 -35.11 3.58 -21.31
N HIS A 4 -35.61 2.41 -20.94
CA HIS A 4 -34.83 1.39 -20.19
C HIS A 4 -33.68 0.79 -20.99
N THR A 5 -33.81 0.64 -22.31
CA THR A 5 -32.75 0.10 -23.17
C THR A 5 -31.60 1.11 -23.28
N THR A 6 -31.94 2.39 -23.46
CA THR A 6 -30.94 3.49 -23.54
C THR A 6 -30.19 3.67 -22.22
N GLN A 7 -30.88 3.52 -21.08
CA GLN A 7 -30.25 3.59 -19.75
C GLN A 7 -29.29 2.40 -19.52
N ALA A 8 -29.70 1.19 -19.89
CA ALA A 8 -28.85 0.00 -19.76
C ALA A 8 -27.59 0.10 -20.63
N GLU A 9 -27.74 0.57 -21.88
CA GLU A 9 -26.59 0.82 -22.77
C GLU A 9 -25.63 1.86 -22.21
N GLY A 10 -26.16 2.94 -21.59
CA GLY A 10 -25.35 3.96 -20.92
C GLY A 10 -24.54 3.40 -19.74
N ILE A 11 -25.16 2.55 -18.92
CA ILE A 11 -24.49 1.91 -17.78
C ILE A 11 -23.36 0.99 -18.27
N LEU A 12 -23.62 0.18 -19.28
CA LEU A 12 -22.60 -0.72 -19.86
C LEU A 12 -21.45 0.04 -20.50
N SER A 13 -21.76 1.15 -21.19
CA SER A 13 -20.74 2.01 -21.79
C SER A 13 -19.82 2.61 -20.72
N LEU A 14 -20.41 3.17 -19.65
CA LEU A 14 -19.65 3.74 -18.53
C LEU A 14 -18.77 2.69 -17.84
N ALA A 15 -19.29 1.49 -17.60
CA ALA A 15 -18.53 0.40 -16.99
C ALA A 15 -17.30 0.03 -17.83
N LYS A 16 -17.47 -0.06 -19.15
CA LYS A 16 -16.36 -0.35 -20.07
C LYS A 16 -15.34 0.80 -20.12
N GLU A 17 -15.80 2.05 -20.05
CA GLU A 17 -14.93 3.23 -20.01
C GLU A 17 -14.08 3.24 -18.74
N VAL A 18 -14.67 2.97 -17.57
CA VAL A 18 -13.94 2.87 -16.30
C VAL A 18 -12.84 1.81 -16.39
N LEU A 19 -13.15 0.61 -16.87
CA LEU A 19 -12.16 -0.46 -17.04
C LEU A 19 -11.02 -0.05 -17.99
N LYS A 20 -11.34 0.68 -19.06
CA LYS A 20 -10.34 1.18 -20.01
C LYS A 20 -9.42 2.22 -19.35
N ILE A 21 -9.99 3.14 -18.57
CA ILE A 21 -9.21 4.16 -17.84
C ILE A 21 -8.29 3.49 -16.81
N GLU A 22 -8.82 2.58 -16.01
CA GLU A 22 -8.06 1.90 -14.97
C GLU A 22 -6.95 1.02 -15.55
N SER A 23 -7.23 0.26 -16.61
CA SER A 23 -6.20 -0.56 -17.28
C SER A 23 -5.09 0.28 -17.90
N ALA A 24 -5.42 1.41 -18.50
CA ALA A 24 -4.43 2.35 -19.04
C ALA A 24 -3.57 2.95 -17.92
N ALA A 25 -4.18 3.31 -16.77
CA ALA A 25 -3.46 3.84 -15.63
C ALA A 25 -2.48 2.81 -15.02
N VAL A 26 -2.90 1.55 -14.90
CA VAL A 26 -2.02 0.45 -14.44
C VAL A 26 -0.89 0.21 -15.45
N SER A 27 -1.19 0.17 -16.74
CA SER A 27 -0.17 -0.01 -17.77
C SER A 27 0.89 1.09 -17.76
N ALA A 28 0.49 2.35 -17.52
CA ALA A 28 1.41 3.49 -17.43
C ALA A 28 2.38 3.42 -16.25
N LEU A 29 2.11 2.57 -15.25
CA LEU A 29 3.06 2.35 -14.14
C LEU A 29 4.37 1.72 -14.61
N SER A 30 4.38 0.98 -15.73
CA SER A 30 5.60 0.37 -16.27
C SER A 30 6.71 1.39 -16.52
N ASP A 31 6.36 2.59 -16.95
CA ASP A 31 7.32 3.67 -17.23
C ASP A 31 7.87 4.34 -15.96
N ARG A 32 7.26 4.04 -14.82
CA ARG A 32 7.64 4.58 -13.50
C ARG A 32 8.40 3.59 -12.64
N ILE A 33 8.50 2.33 -13.05
CA ILE A 33 9.28 1.29 -12.37
C ILE A 33 10.74 1.48 -12.74
N GLY A 34 11.57 1.77 -11.74
CA GLY A 34 13.00 2.04 -11.91
C GLY A 34 13.81 1.60 -10.70
N ASP A 35 14.96 2.22 -10.48
CA ASP A 35 15.91 1.83 -9.43
C ASP A 35 15.32 1.85 -8.02
N ASP A 36 14.41 2.76 -7.74
CA ASP A 36 13.74 2.83 -6.44
C ASP A 36 12.91 1.56 -6.17
N PHE A 37 12.22 1.05 -7.18
CA PHE A 37 11.49 -0.20 -7.09
C PHE A 37 12.45 -1.39 -6.84
N VAL A 38 13.56 -1.43 -7.56
CA VAL A 38 14.60 -2.46 -7.36
C VAL A 38 15.13 -2.43 -5.94
N ARG A 39 15.46 -1.25 -5.42
CA ARG A 39 15.93 -1.07 -4.04
C ARG A 39 14.90 -1.54 -3.01
N ALA A 40 13.64 -1.20 -3.21
CA ALA A 40 12.56 -1.63 -2.34
C ALA A 40 12.42 -3.17 -2.32
N VAL A 41 12.44 -3.81 -3.49
CA VAL A 41 12.38 -5.28 -3.59
C VAL A 41 13.60 -5.93 -2.92
N GLN A 42 14.80 -5.38 -3.13
CA GLN A 42 16.02 -5.90 -2.49
C GLN A 42 15.96 -5.79 -0.97
N ALA A 43 15.43 -4.69 -0.43
CA ALA A 43 15.24 -4.53 1.01
C ALA A 43 14.26 -5.56 1.57
N LEU A 44 13.15 -5.83 0.87
CA LEU A 44 12.18 -6.85 1.26
C LEU A 44 12.79 -8.27 1.22
N LEU A 45 13.57 -8.59 0.20
CA LEU A 45 14.24 -9.89 0.07
C LEU A 45 15.33 -10.09 1.15
N ALA A 46 16.00 -9.01 1.56
CA ALA A 46 17.01 -9.04 2.62
C ALA A 46 16.43 -8.95 4.03
N CYS A 47 15.14 -8.76 4.18
CA CYS A 47 14.45 -8.62 5.48
C CYS A 47 14.65 -9.88 6.32
N ARG A 48 15.22 -9.72 7.52
CA ARG A 48 15.44 -10.82 8.48
C ARG A 48 14.31 -10.91 9.51
N GLY A 49 13.59 -9.82 9.71
CA GLY A 49 12.45 -9.71 10.59
C GLY A 49 11.13 -9.92 9.84
N ARG A 50 10.22 -8.98 10.02
CA ARG A 50 8.90 -8.99 9.42
C ARG A 50 8.71 -7.78 8.53
N VAL A 51 7.82 -7.89 7.56
CA VAL A 51 7.36 -6.73 6.79
C VAL A 51 6.18 -6.09 7.53
N VAL A 52 6.36 -4.86 7.96
CA VAL A 52 5.31 -4.07 8.61
C VAL A 52 4.67 -3.18 7.56
N VAL A 53 3.36 -3.32 7.35
CA VAL A 53 2.65 -2.46 6.39
C VAL A 53 1.74 -1.52 7.14
N THR A 54 1.82 -0.22 6.86
CA THR A 54 1.09 0.81 7.58
C THR A 54 0.40 1.80 6.64
N GLY A 55 -0.65 2.41 7.14
CA GLY A 55 -1.46 3.40 6.47
C GLY A 55 -2.70 3.73 7.29
N ILE A 56 -3.47 4.72 6.86
CA ILE A 56 -4.75 5.10 7.48
C ILE A 56 -5.87 5.12 6.44
N GLY A 57 -7.13 5.07 6.91
CA GLY A 57 -8.31 5.13 6.06
C GLY A 57 -8.30 4.06 4.97
N LYS A 58 -8.58 4.44 3.74
CA LYS A 58 -8.61 3.54 2.58
C LYS A 58 -7.23 2.94 2.30
N SER A 59 -6.15 3.72 2.44
CA SER A 59 -4.77 3.22 2.34
C SER A 59 -4.45 2.18 3.41
N GLY A 60 -5.00 2.33 4.62
CA GLY A 60 -4.89 1.34 5.69
C GLY A 60 -5.56 0.00 5.34
N HIS A 61 -6.71 0.03 4.68
CA HIS A 61 -7.36 -1.21 4.18
C HIS A 61 -6.51 -1.93 3.13
N ILE A 62 -5.90 -1.17 2.21
CA ILE A 62 -4.97 -1.73 1.23
C ILE A 62 -3.73 -2.30 1.93
N ALA A 63 -3.18 -1.59 2.92
CA ALA A 63 -2.04 -2.05 3.72
C ALA A 63 -2.34 -3.38 4.43
N ARG A 64 -3.53 -3.54 5.02
CA ARG A 64 -3.98 -4.81 5.62
C ARG A 64 -4.02 -5.94 4.60
N LYS A 65 -4.56 -5.66 3.41
CA LYS A 65 -4.63 -6.66 2.33
C LYS A 65 -3.24 -7.09 1.88
N ILE A 66 -2.30 -6.15 1.73
CA ILE A 66 -0.91 -6.45 1.36
C ILE A 66 -0.24 -7.31 2.43
N ALA A 67 -0.31 -6.91 3.71
CA ALA A 67 0.26 -7.68 4.81
C ALA A 67 -0.31 -9.11 4.86
N ALA A 68 -1.62 -9.27 4.74
CA ALA A 68 -2.27 -10.57 4.73
C ALA A 68 -1.83 -11.43 3.53
N THR A 69 -1.68 -10.84 2.35
CA THR A 69 -1.23 -11.54 1.15
C THR A 69 0.23 -11.99 1.31
N MET A 70 1.12 -11.12 1.80
CA MET A 70 2.51 -11.48 2.07
C MET A 70 2.62 -12.63 3.07
N ALA A 71 1.89 -12.55 4.18
CA ALA A 71 1.87 -13.61 5.20
C ALA A 71 1.38 -14.95 4.64
N SER A 72 0.32 -14.95 3.83
CA SER A 72 -0.24 -16.16 3.22
C SER A 72 0.66 -16.77 2.15
N THR A 73 1.59 -16.00 1.60
CA THR A 73 2.55 -16.45 0.57
C THR A 73 3.95 -16.70 1.12
N GLY A 74 4.11 -16.73 2.45
CA GLY A 74 5.35 -17.16 3.11
C GLY A 74 6.27 -16.03 3.57
N THR A 75 5.90 -14.76 3.39
CA THR A 75 6.65 -13.62 3.93
C THR A 75 6.01 -13.17 5.26
N PRO A 76 6.71 -13.29 6.41
CA PRO A 76 6.17 -12.79 7.68
C PRO A 76 5.84 -11.30 7.58
N ALA A 77 4.56 -10.97 7.71
CA ALA A 77 4.09 -9.59 7.57
C ALA A 77 2.88 -9.32 8.47
N PHE A 78 2.72 -8.08 8.93
CA PHE A 78 1.56 -7.63 9.67
C PHE A 78 1.27 -6.15 9.42
N PHE A 79 0.03 -5.77 9.70
CA PHE A 79 -0.42 -4.39 9.57
C PHE A 79 -0.34 -3.66 10.92
N VAL A 80 0.12 -2.41 10.88
CA VAL A 80 0.05 -1.46 11.99
C VAL A 80 -0.67 -0.20 11.53
N HIS A 81 -1.68 0.22 12.28
CA HIS A 81 -2.37 1.47 11.99
C HIS A 81 -1.47 2.66 12.34
N ALA A 82 -1.24 3.59 11.40
CA ALA A 82 -0.27 4.67 11.59
C ALA A 82 -0.57 5.56 12.81
N ALA A 83 -1.84 5.84 13.11
CA ALA A 83 -2.22 6.61 14.30
C ALA A 83 -1.96 5.84 15.59
N GLU A 84 -2.22 4.54 15.65
CA GLU A 84 -1.96 3.69 16.82
C GLU A 84 -0.45 3.51 17.04
N ALA A 85 0.32 3.41 15.95
CA ALA A 85 1.77 3.35 16.01
C ALA A 85 2.36 4.54 16.77
N SER A 86 1.84 5.75 16.56
CA SER A 86 2.30 6.95 17.27
C SER A 86 2.00 6.93 18.78
N HIS A 87 1.09 6.06 19.24
CA HIS A 87 0.67 5.93 20.63
C HIS A 87 1.27 4.72 21.39
N GLY A 88 2.21 4.00 20.79
CA GLY A 88 2.92 2.92 21.48
C GLY A 88 3.22 1.68 20.64
N ASP A 89 2.46 1.42 19.57
CA ASP A 89 2.63 0.22 18.74
C ASP A 89 3.95 0.20 17.95
N LEU A 90 4.68 1.34 17.89
CA LEU A 90 6.05 1.40 17.36
C LEU A 90 7.02 0.44 18.07
N GLY A 91 6.76 0.10 19.34
CA GLY A 91 7.54 -0.90 20.06
C GLY A 91 7.52 -2.30 19.45
N MET A 92 6.58 -2.58 18.54
CA MET A 92 6.54 -3.84 17.80
C MET A 92 7.52 -3.90 16.63
N ILE A 93 8.08 -2.76 16.22
CA ILE A 93 8.98 -2.63 15.06
C ILE A 93 10.42 -2.74 15.57
N THR A 94 11.19 -3.60 14.94
CA THR A 94 12.59 -3.83 15.26
C THR A 94 13.50 -3.44 14.10
N ARG A 95 14.80 -3.31 14.36
CA ARG A 95 15.81 -3.02 13.33
C ARG A 95 15.92 -4.08 12.22
N GLU A 96 15.36 -5.25 12.42
CA GLU A 96 15.37 -6.33 11.43
C GLU A 96 14.16 -6.30 10.50
N ASP A 97 13.20 -5.42 10.79
CA ASP A 97 11.96 -5.26 10.04
C ASP A 97 12.13 -4.27 8.86
N VAL A 98 11.28 -4.45 7.87
CA VAL A 98 11.09 -3.50 6.76
C VAL A 98 9.69 -2.91 6.86
N VAL A 99 9.57 -1.60 6.75
CA VAL A 99 8.28 -0.89 6.87
C VAL A 99 7.84 -0.36 5.51
N ILE A 100 6.61 -0.69 5.11
CA ILE A 100 5.94 -0.15 3.92
C ILE A 100 4.86 0.81 4.38
N GLY A 101 5.05 2.10 4.13
CA GLY A 101 4.04 3.13 4.36
C GLY A 101 3.23 3.41 3.09
N ILE A 102 1.90 3.32 3.18
CA ILE A 102 0.99 3.60 2.07
C ILE A 102 0.25 4.90 2.32
N SER A 103 0.46 5.86 1.41
CA SER A 103 -0.22 7.15 1.42
C SER A 103 -0.54 7.58 0.00
N TYR A 104 -1.79 7.93 -0.25
CA TYR A 104 -2.21 8.46 -1.56
C TYR A 104 -1.56 9.81 -1.88
N SER A 105 -1.52 10.72 -0.91
CA SER A 105 -0.95 12.05 -1.08
C SER A 105 0.57 12.11 -0.88
N GLY A 106 1.17 11.11 -0.21
CA GLY A 106 2.55 11.16 0.27
C GLY A 106 2.77 12.14 1.44
N SER A 107 1.71 12.82 1.90
CA SER A 107 1.77 13.85 2.95
C SER A 107 0.83 13.58 4.14
N THR A 108 0.40 12.32 4.31
CA THR A 108 -0.44 11.91 5.44
C THR A 108 0.31 12.11 6.75
N SER A 109 -0.16 13.03 7.60
CA SER A 109 0.53 13.47 8.81
C SER A 109 0.86 12.34 9.78
N GLU A 110 -0.07 11.39 9.96
CA GLU A 110 0.10 10.24 10.84
C GLU A 110 1.17 9.27 10.32
N VAL A 111 1.26 9.09 9.00
CA VAL A 111 2.32 8.28 8.39
C VAL A 111 3.66 8.98 8.51
N LEU A 112 3.72 10.28 8.23
CA LEU A 112 4.96 11.06 8.33
C LEU A 112 5.47 11.15 9.77
N ALA A 113 4.58 11.23 10.76
CA ALA A 113 4.94 11.34 12.17
C ALA A 113 5.71 10.11 12.71
N ILE A 114 5.46 8.94 12.17
CA ILE A 114 6.12 7.70 12.64
C ILE A 114 7.45 7.42 11.95
N ILE A 115 7.74 8.01 10.79
CA ILE A 115 8.98 7.77 10.02
C ILE A 115 10.25 8.05 10.85
N PRO A 116 10.38 9.18 11.59
CA PRO A 116 11.58 9.42 12.38
C PRO A 116 11.82 8.37 13.47
N ALA A 117 10.75 7.86 14.08
CA ALA A 117 10.86 6.81 15.09
C ALA A 117 11.28 5.47 14.48
N ILE A 118 10.68 5.08 13.36
CA ILE A 118 11.05 3.87 12.59
C ILE A 118 12.55 3.92 12.23
N LYS A 119 13.03 5.06 11.75
CA LYS A 119 14.45 5.23 11.42
C LYS A 119 15.37 5.17 12.63
N ARG A 120 14.94 5.67 13.80
CA ARG A 120 15.73 5.55 15.05
C ARG A 120 15.85 4.11 15.53
N GLU A 121 14.81 3.30 15.35
CA GLU A 121 14.87 1.85 15.64
C GLU A 121 15.78 1.09 14.66
N GLY A 122 16.17 1.71 13.56
CA GLY A 122 17.04 1.12 12.54
C GLY A 122 16.32 0.23 11.53
N ALA A 123 14.99 0.24 11.52
CA ALA A 123 14.20 -0.41 10.48
C ALA A 123 14.33 0.35 9.14
N PHE A 124 14.21 -0.40 8.03
CA PHE A 124 14.30 0.15 6.67
C PHE A 124 12.93 0.63 6.20
#